data_e648fc7e1f5202e12ab5df77ba7611d3
#
_entry.id   e648fc7e1f5202e12ab5df77ba7611d3
#
_cell.length_a   1.000
_cell.length_b   1.000
_cell.length_c   1.000
_cell.angle_alpha   90.00
_cell.angle_beta   90.00
_cell.angle_gamma   90.00
#
_symmetry.space_group_name_H-M   'P 1'
#
loop_
_entity.id
_entity.type
_entity.pdbx_description
1 polymer ?
#
loop_
_entity_poly.entity_id
_entity_poly.type
_entity_poly.pdbx_seq_one_letter_code
_entity_poly.pdbx_strand_id
1 'polypeptide(L)'
;MRAYERLLKYVKVWTTSDPESGTHPSTMRQFDLAHQLVQELKDLGLTDAHVDEHCYVYATLPATPGQESAKPLGFIAHMDTTDDASGENVNPQIHPNYDGGKVVLPATGTVLDPAQFPFLTEMKGQTLITTDGSTLLGADDKAGVSEIMTMLERVISEKRPHGKLCIGFTPDEEIGEGASLFDVEGFGAAYAYTVDGEDAGEISYENFNAAAAVVTVHGFSVHPGSAKNTMINAQNVAMEFHAALPAFSRPEHTEGREGFFHLTSMVGDVTTAKLGYIVRDHDAAKFAARKAQMEHIAACLNERYGEGTVELEIHDSYFNMLEKIQPHYHLVENARKAICAAGLEPIETPVRGGTDGATLSYMGLPCPNLGTGGFNFHGPCECITAEKMDQCTEILLNLVDLYK
;
A
#
# COMPACT_ATOMS: atom_id res chain seq x y z
N MET A 1 -12.22 -23.66 -4.50
CA MET A 1 -11.18 -23.59 -3.43
C MET A 1 -11.52 -22.38 -2.58
N ARG A 2 -11.32 -22.41 -1.22
CA ARG A 2 -11.48 -21.20 -0.39
C ARG A 2 -10.26 -20.27 -0.53
N ALA A 3 -10.44 -18.99 -0.30
CA ALA A 3 -9.38 -17.99 -0.48
C ALA A 3 -8.13 -18.30 0.39
N TYR A 4 -8.30 -18.65 1.65
CA TYR A 4 -7.17 -19.00 2.52
C TYR A 4 -6.37 -20.21 2.01
N GLU A 5 -7.00 -21.18 1.32
CA GLU A 5 -6.30 -22.35 0.76
C GLU A 5 -5.38 -21.94 -0.41
N ARG A 6 -5.75 -20.86 -1.15
CA ARG A 6 -4.89 -20.21 -2.15
C ARG A 6 -3.76 -19.45 -1.48
N LEU A 7 -4.08 -18.65 -0.45
CA LEU A 7 -3.09 -17.91 0.33
C LEU A 7 -1.97 -18.81 0.82
N LEU A 8 -2.31 -19.96 1.43
CA LEU A 8 -1.33 -20.94 1.92
C LEU A 8 -0.38 -21.50 0.84
N LYS A 9 -0.75 -21.37 -0.43
CA LYS A 9 0.12 -21.72 -1.56
C LYS A 9 0.96 -20.52 -2.00
N TYR A 10 0.34 -19.35 -2.14
CA TYR A 10 0.98 -18.15 -2.70
C TYR A 10 2.04 -17.57 -1.76
N VAL A 11 1.79 -17.60 -0.44
CA VAL A 11 2.78 -17.11 0.55
C VAL A 11 4.10 -17.90 0.54
N LYS A 12 4.11 -19.12 0.01
CA LYS A 12 5.33 -19.92 -0.12
C LYS A 12 6.20 -19.53 -1.29
N VAL A 13 5.68 -18.73 -2.22
CA VAL A 13 6.44 -18.18 -3.33
C VAL A 13 7.11 -16.90 -2.83
N TRP A 14 8.42 -16.86 -2.88
CA TRP A 14 9.19 -15.70 -2.46
C TRP A 14 9.10 -14.57 -3.50
N THR A 15 8.54 -13.43 -3.14
CA THR A 15 8.29 -12.32 -4.07
C THR A 15 8.73 -10.96 -3.52
N THR A 16 9.58 -10.93 -2.48
CA THR A 16 10.03 -9.68 -1.87
C THR A 16 10.66 -8.75 -2.91
N SER A 17 10.18 -7.51 -2.97
CA SER A 17 10.72 -6.42 -3.78
C SER A 17 12.05 -5.90 -3.22
N ASP A 18 12.76 -5.05 -3.98
CA ASP A 18 14.07 -4.50 -3.61
C ASP A 18 14.13 -3.01 -4.00
N PRO A 19 14.00 -2.07 -3.04
CA PRO A 19 14.00 -0.65 -3.32
C PRO A 19 15.33 -0.13 -3.89
N GLU A 20 16.44 -0.88 -3.73
CA GLU A 20 17.76 -0.47 -4.18
C GLU A 20 18.13 -1.03 -5.58
N SER A 21 17.26 -1.85 -6.18
CA SER A 21 17.57 -2.56 -7.44
C SER A 21 17.73 -1.64 -8.65
N GLY A 22 16.94 -0.56 -8.70
CA GLY A 22 16.87 0.36 -9.85
C GLY A 22 16.34 -0.29 -11.13
N THR A 23 15.64 -1.44 -11.03
CA THR A 23 14.98 -2.14 -12.15
C THR A 23 13.51 -2.31 -11.88
N HIS A 24 12.71 -2.59 -12.94
CA HIS A 24 11.30 -2.92 -12.83
C HIS A 24 10.99 -4.18 -13.65
N PRO A 25 10.49 -5.31 -13.08
CA PRO A 25 10.28 -5.43 -11.63
C PRO A 25 11.60 -5.35 -10.85
N SER A 26 11.52 -4.93 -9.61
CA SER A 26 12.70 -4.77 -8.76
C SER A 26 13.42 -6.10 -8.49
N THR A 27 12.67 -7.20 -8.51
CA THR A 27 13.23 -8.54 -8.37
C THR A 27 12.57 -9.52 -9.34
N MET A 28 13.40 -10.33 -10.02
CA MET A 28 12.92 -11.35 -10.99
C MET A 28 12.13 -12.48 -10.34
N ARG A 29 12.26 -12.68 -9.02
CA ARG A 29 11.51 -13.72 -8.28
C ARG A 29 9.99 -13.49 -8.28
N GLN A 30 9.52 -12.27 -8.51
CA GLN A 30 8.11 -11.96 -8.62
C GLN A 30 7.44 -12.67 -9.82
N PHE A 31 8.20 -12.95 -10.90
CA PHE A 31 7.71 -13.74 -12.02
C PHE A 31 7.30 -15.16 -11.64
N ASP A 32 7.83 -15.72 -10.56
CA ASP A 32 7.49 -17.10 -10.15
C ASP A 32 5.99 -17.17 -9.75
N LEU A 33 5.50 -16.19 -9.00
CA LEU A 33 4.08 -16.10 -8.67
C LEU A 33 3.25 -15.65 -9.88
N ALA A 34 3.73 -14.68 -10.66
CA ALA A 34 3.05 -14.20 -11.85
C ALA A 34 2.74 -15.34 -12.85
N HIS A 35 3.73 -16.19 -13.14
CA HIS A 35 3.53 -17.35 -14.03
C HIS A 35 2.55 -18.37 -13.45
N GLN A 36 2.56 -18.60 -12.13
CA GLN A 36 1.59 -19.47 -11.47
C GLN A 36 0.18 -18.92 -11.62
N LEU A 37 -0.02 -17.61 -11.38
CA LEU A 37 -1.32 -16.96 -11.52
C LEU A 37 -1.84 -16.98 -12.96
N VAL A 38 -0.97 -16.73 -13.95
CA VAL A 38 -1.32 -16.85 -15.37
C VAL A 38 -1.82 -18.25 -15.70
N GLN A 39 -1.14 -19.29 -15.18
CA GLN A 39 -1.57 -20.66 -15.41
C GLN A 39 -2.94 -20.96 -14.76
N GLU A 40 -3.13 -20.54 -13.50
CA GLU A 40 -4.42 -20.72 -12.80
C GLU A 40 -5.56 -19.96 -13.50
N LEU A 41 -5.32 -18.73 -14.00
CA LEU A 41 -6.30 -17.97 -14.77
C LEU A 41 -6.68 -18.68 -16.07
N LYS A 42 -5.69 -19.27 -16.79
CA LYS A 42 -5.98 -20.07 -17.99
C LYS A 42 -6.75 -21.33 -17.67
N ASP A 43 -6.46 -21.99 -16.55
CA ASP A 43 -7.19 -23.18 -16.11
C ASP A 43 -8.65 -22.86 -15.75
N LEU A 44 -8.93 -21.62 -15.29
CA LEU A 44 -10.27 -21.09 -15.08
C LEU A 44 -10.98 -20.70 -16.40
N GLY A 45 -10.27 -20.68 -17.53
CA GLY A 45 -10.83 -20.38 -18.85
C GLY A 45 -10.56 -18.96 -19.37
N LEU A 46 -9.79 -18.13 -18.66
CA LEU A 46 -9.36 -16.81 -19.11
C LEU A 46 -8.15 -16.99 -20.07
N THR A 47 -8.45 -17.24 -21.34
CA THR A 47 -7.43 -17.67 -22.33
C THR A 47 -6.46 -16.56 -22.75
N ASP A 48 -6.81 -15.31 -22.50
CA ASP A 48 -5.99 -14.12 -22.75
C ASP A 48 -5.00 -13.81 -21.61
N ALA A 49 -5.09 -14.55 -20.49
CA ALA A 49 -4.20 -14.36 -19.35
C ALA A 49 -2.72 -14.41 -19.74
N HIS A 50 -1.98 -13.38 -19.40
CA HIS A 50 -0.56 -13.25 -19.67
C HIS A 50 0.16 -12.44 -18.61
N VAL A 51 1.45 -12.57 -18.55
CA VAL A 51 2.36 -11.69 -17.82
C VAL A 51 3.20 -10.94 -18.83
N ASP A 52 3.37 -9.64 -18.65
CA ASP A 52 4.18 -8.81 -19.53
C ASP A 52 5.66 -8.79 -19.11
N GLU A 53 6.47 -8.02 -19.84
CA GLU A 53 7.91 -7.90 -19.59
C GLU A 53 8.26 -7.18 -18.28
N HIS A 54 7.31 -6.46 -17.70
CA HIS A 54 7.42 -5.74 -16.44
C HIS A 54 6.80 -6.48 -15.26
N CYS A 55 6.41 -7.75 -15.45
CA CYS A 55 5.80 -8.62 -14.44
C CYS A 55 4.35 -8.28 -14.07
N TYR A 56 3.64 -7.46 -14.85
CA TYR A 56 2.20 -7.30 -14.65
C TYR A 56 1.43 -8.49 -15.21
N VAL A 57 0.50 -9.01 -14.43
CA VAL A 57 -0.42 -10.05 -14.89
C VAL A 57 -1.73 -9.42 -15.30
N TYR A 58 -2.19 -9.73 -16.50
CA TYR A 58 -3.48 -9.28 -17.03
C TYR A 58 -4.34 -10.45 -17.47
N ALA A 59 -5.64 -10.37 -17.22
CA ALA A 59 -6.62 -11.32 -17.74
C ALA A 59 -7.99 -10.68 -17.85
N THR A 60 -8.82 -11.20 -18.76
CA THR A 60 -10.19 -10.75 -18.96
C THR A 60 -11.18 -11.90 -18.88
N LEU A 61 -12.25 -11.74 -18.12
CA LEU A 61 -13.43 -12.57 -18.19
C LEU A 61 -14.51 -11.80 -18.99
N PRO A 62 -14.83 -12.24 -20.23
CA PRO A 62 -15.83 -11.57 -21.07
C PRO A 62 -17.21 -11.53 -20.40
N ALA A 63 -18.00 -10.48 -20.70
CA ALA A 63 -19.36 -10.35 -20.19
C ALA A 63 -20.23 -11.57 -20.53
N THR A 64 -21.11 -11.96 -19.63
CA THR A 64 -22.12 -12.97 -19.92
C THR A 64 -23.19 -12.45 -20.90
N PRO A 65 -23.83 -13.32 -21.70
CA PRO A 65 -24.87 -12.90 -22.64
C PRO A 65 -25.95 -12.02 -21.99
N GLY A 66 -26.16 -10.83 -22.55
CA GLY A 66 -27.11 -9.83 -22.06
C GLY A 66 -26.51 -8.81 -21.09
N GLN A 67 -25.24 -8.93 -20.73
CA GLN A 67 -24.52 -7.98 -19.85
C GLN A 67 -23.40 -7.21 -20.57
N GLU A 68 -23.36 -7.25 -21.91
CA GLU A 68 -22.28 -6.63 -22.70
C GLU A 68 -22.29 -5.09 -22.64
N SER A 69 -23.40 -4.48 -22.22
CA SER A 69 -23.52 -3.04 -22.03
C SER A 69 -23.03 -2.55 -20.66
N ALA A 70 -22.80 -3.45 -19.71
CA ALA A 70 -22.27 -3.11 -18.40
C ALA A 70 -20.86 -2.53 -18.52
N LYS A 71 -20.54 -1.54 -17.67
CA LYS A 71 -19.20 -0.96 -17.65
C LYS A 71 -18.18 -2.01 -17.16
N PRO A 72 -17.06 -2.19 -17.86
CA PRO A 72 -16.01 -3.12 -17.44
C PRO A 72 -15.49 -2.77 -16.05
N LEU A 73 -15.42 -3.75 -15.16
CA LEU A 73 -14.96 -3.62 -13.79
C LEU A 73 -13.62 -4.32 -13.60
N GLY A 74 -12.65 -3.62 -13.01
CA GLY A 74 -11.34 -4.15 -12.67
C GLY A 74 -11.23 -4.56 -11.20
N PHE A 75 -10.41 -5.60 -10.95
CA PHE A 75 -9.91 -5.96 -9.62
C PHE A 75 -8.40 -6.13 -9.68
N ILE A 76 -7.70 -5.50 -8.75
CA ILE A 76 -6.24 -5.41 -8.75
C ILE A 76 -5.72 -5.74 -7.35
N ALA A 77 -4.59 -6.44 -7.28
CA ALA A 77 -3.85 -6.77 -6.05
C ALA A 77 -2.36 -6.87 -6.37
N HIS A 78 -1.48 -6.64 -5.39
CA HIS A 78 -0.05 -6.76 -5.65
C HIS A 78 0.50 -8.15 -5.30
N MET A 79 1.60 -8.53 -5.96
CA MET A 79 2.21 -9.85 -5.81
C MET A 79 3.44 -9.85 -4.92
N ASP A 80 4.11 -8.71 -4.82
CA ASP A 80 5.33 -8.59 -4.02
C ASP A 80 5.03 -8.53 -2.52
N THR A 81 6.07 -8.59 -1.74
CA THR A 81 6.05 -8.36 -0.30
C THR A 81 7.15 -7.38 0.07
N THR A 82 6.96 -6.64 1.15
CA THR A 82 7.95 -5.71 1.68
C THR A 82 9.29 -6.41 2.03
N ASP A 83 10.36 -5.62 2.09
CA ASP A 83 11.68 -6.03 2.59
C ASP A 83 11.88 -5.74 4.11
N ASP A 84 10.90 -5.16 4.78
CA ASP A 84 10.94 -4.88 6.23
C ASP A 84 11.13 -6.14 7.08
N ALA A 85 10.62 -7.28 6.60
CA ALA A 85 10.84 -8.59 7.17
C ALA A 85 11.03 -9.65 6.08
N SER A 86 11.74 -10.75 6.40
CA SER A 86 11.97 -11.80 5.41
C SER A 86 10.66 -12.39 4.89
N GLY A 87 10.51 -12.43 3.56
CA GLY A 87 9.45 -13.16 2.84
C GLY A 87 9.91 -14.51 2.28
N GLU A 88 11.13 -14.97 2.64
CA GLU A 88 11.69 -16.22 2.14
C GLU A 88 11.35 -17.40 3.08
N ASN A 89 10.90 -18.52 2.50
CA ASN A 89 10.56 -19.75 3.24
C ASN A 89 9.41 -19.55 4.26
N VAL A 90 8.41 -18.79 3.91
CA VAL A 90 7.23 -18.56 4.76
C VAL A 90 6.58 -19.88 5.17
N ASN A 91 6.40 -20.05 6.49
CA ASN A 91 5.83 -21.26 7.09
C ASN A 91 4.55 -20.91 7.86
N PRO A 92 3.38 -20.82 7.18
CA PRO A 92 2.14 -20.40 7.82
C PRO A 92 1.67 -21.43 8.86
N GLN A 93 1.17 -20.90 9.99
CA GLN A 93 0.61 -21.68 11.10
C GLN A 93 -0.91 -21.48 11.11
N ILE A 94 -1.65 -22.58 11.24
CA ILE A 94 -3.12 -22.56 11.23
C ILE A 94 -3.61 -22.89 12.64
N HIS A 95 -4.45 -21.99 13.19
CA HIS A 95 -5.04 -22.13 14.53
C HIS A 95 -6.58 -22.24 14.38
N PRO A 96 -7.13 -23.46 14.18
CA PRO A 96 -8.56 -23.64 14.02
C PRO A 96 -9.33 -23.32 15.30
N ASN A 97 -10.48 -22.66 15.16
CA ASN A 97 -11.33 -22.28 16.30
C ASN A 97 -10.53 -21.52 17.38
N TYR A 98 -9.83 -20.48 16.93
CA TYR A 98 -8.98 -19.65 17.79
C TYR A 98 -9.74 -19.18 19.03
N ASP A 99 -9.17 -19.34 20.20
CA ASP A 99 -9.85 -19.07 21.47
C ASP A 99 -9.89 -17.61 21.90
N GLY A 100 -9.18 -16.71 21.16
CA GLY A 100 -9.03 -15.29 21.47
C GLY A 100 -7.91 -15.00 22.47
N GLY A 101 -7.06 -16.00 22.80
CA GLY A 101 -5.94 -15.89 23.73
C GLY A 101 -4.60 -15.59 23.03
N LYS A 102 -3.52 -15.76 23.79
CA LYS A 102 -2.15 -15.55 23.27
C LYS A 102 -1.75 -16.67 22.32
N VAL A 103 -1.11 -16.30 21.20
CA VAL A 103 -0.49 -17.24 20.28
C VAL A 103 1.03 -17.09 20.35
N VAL A 104 1.74 -18.18 20.60
CA VAL A 104 3.20 -18.21 20.58
C VAL A 104 3.67 -18.69 19.23
N LEU A 105 4.45 -17.86 18.53
CA LEU A 105 5.03 -18.19 17.22
C LEU A 105 6.21 -19.15 17.43
N PRO A 106 6.18 -20.36 16.85
CA PRO A 106 7.04 -21.45 17.30
C PRO A 106 8.52 -21.30 16.98
N ALA A 107 8.89 -20.54 15.93
CA ALA A 107 10.30 -20.40 15.55
C ALA A 107 11.08 -19.41 16.42
N THR A 108 10.41 -18.35 16.93
CA THR A 108 11.07 -17.26 17.65
C THR A 108 10.62 -17.14 19.11
N GLY A 109 9.48 -17.71 19.46
CA GLY A 109 8.84 -17.50 20.76
C GLY A 109 8.14 -16.15 20.89
N THR A 110 8.04 -15.37 19.80
CA THR A 110 7.25 -14.14 19.76
C THR A 110 5.81 -14.43 20.10
N VAL A 111 5.16 -13.55 20.88
CA VAL A 111 3.80 -13.75 21.36
C VAL A 111 2.87 -12.73 20.73
N LEU A 112 1.88 -13.18 19.97
CA LEU A 112 0.72 -12.36 19.63
C LEU A 112 -0.19 -12.30 20.87
N ASP A 113 -0.20 -11.14 21.52
CA ASP A 113 -0.95 -10.94 22.77
C ASP A 113 -2.15 -10.01 22.50
N PRO A 114 -3.40 -10.45 22.79
CA PRO A 114 -4.58 -9.58 22.68
C PRO A 114 -4.50 -8.28 23.50
N ALA A 115 -3.67 -8.24 24.55
CA ALA A 115 -3.42 -7.02 25.30
C ALA A 115 -2.62 -5.96 24.48
N GLN A 116 -1.78 -6.43 23.53
CA GLN A 116 -1.02 -5.60 22.62
C GLN A 116 -1.78 -5.40 21.28
N PHE A 117 -2.48 -6.44 20.83
CA PHE A 117 -3.22 -6.47 19.56
C PHE A 117 -4.71 -6.76 19.83
N PRO A 118 -5.51 -5.76 20.22
CA PRO A 118 -6.91 -5.96 20.65
C PRO A 118 -7.82 -6.61 19.60
N PHE A 119 -7.55 -6.42 18.29
CA PHE A 119 -8.30 -7.01 17.18
C PHE A 119 -8.33 -8.54 17.22
N LEU A 120 -7.34 -9.19 17.86
CA LEU A 120 -7.32 -10.65 18.03
C LEU A 120 -8.53 -11.18 18.80
N THR A 121 -9.12 -10.37 19.68
CA THR A 121 -10.32 -10.76 20.43
C THR A 121 -11.55 -10.93 19.54
N GLU A 122 -11.60 -10.19 18.43
CA GLU A 122 -12.69 -10.24 17.43
C GLU A 122 -12.58 -11.48 16.54
N MET A 123 -11.38 -12.07 16.45
CA MET A 123 -11.11 -13.28 15.67
C MET A 123 -11.44 -14.57 16.41
N LYS A 124 -11.95 -14.49 17.65
CA LYS A 124 -12.32 -15.65 18.45
C LYS A 124 -13.35 -16.53 17.72
N GLY A 125 -13.09 -17.83 17.69
CA GLY A 125 -13.92 -18.82 17.02
C GLY A 125 -13.62 -18.98 15.53
N GLN A 126 -12.75 -18.14 14.97
CA GLN A 126 -12.32 -18.19 13.56
C GLN A 126 -11.06 -19.07 13.41
N THR A 127 -10.70 -19.34 12.17
CA THR A 127 -9.45 -20.03 11.82
C THR A 127 -8.37 -18.98 11.60
N LEU A 128 -7.57 -18.71 12.64
CA LEU A 128 -6.48 -17.75 12.57
C LEU A 128 -5.28 -18.38 11.85
N ILE A 129 -4.67 -17.61 10.95
CA ILE A 129 -3.46 -17.95 10.19
C ILE A 129 -2.38 -16.94 10.57
N THR A 130 -1.22 -17.42 11.00
CA THR A 130 -0.05 -16.62 11.37
C THR A 130 1.19 -17.13 10.66
N THR A 131 2.32 -16.45 10.83
CA THR A 131 3.64 -16.99 10.53
C THR A 131 4.13 -17.88 11.67
N ASP A 132 5.28 -18.53 11.50
CA ASP A 132 5.99 -19.17 12.61
C ASP A 132 6.85 -18.19 13.42
N GLY A 133 6.90 -16.92 13.03
CA GLY A 133 7.66 -15.84 13.66
C GLY A 133 9.02 -15.57 13.04
N SER A 134 9.49 -16.39 12.10
CA SER A 134 10.78 -16.19 11.42
C SER A 134 10.69 -15.29 10.19
N THR A 135 9.49 -15.11 9.64
CA THR A 135 9.20 -14.32 8.43
C THR A 135 7.95 -13.48 8.65
N LEU A 136 7.64 -12.57 7.70
CA LEU A 136 6.27 -12.09 7.50
C LEU A 136 5.37 -13.25 7.02
N LEU A 137 4.03 -13.05 6.99
CA LEU A 137 3.11 -14.03 6.39
C LEU A 137 2.97 -13.81 4.88
N GLY A 138 2.95 -12.56 4.42
CA GLY A 138 2.67 -12.16 3.04
C GLY A 138 1.17 -12.18 2.71
N ALA A 139 0.31 -11.97 3.71
CA ALA A 139 -1.10 -11.70 3.48
C ALA A 139 -1.29 -10.37 2.77
N ASP A 140 -0.43 -9.42 3.02
CA ASP A 140 -0.20 -8.21 2.26
C ASP A 140 0.74 -8.53 1.08
N ASP A 141 0.25 -8.58 -0.20
CA ASP A 141 -1.17 -8.58 -0.56
C ASP A 141 -1.57 -9.88 -1.30
N LYS A 142 -0.94 -11.02 -0.95
CA LYS A 142 -1.36 -12.31 -1.50
C LYS A 142 -2.74 -12.75 -1.00
N ALA A 143 -3.31 -12.06 0.03
CA ALA A 143 -4.69 -12.26 0.42
C ALA A 143 -5.63 -11.69 -0.65
N GLY A 144 -5.45 -10.44 -1.07
CA GLY A 144 -6.21 -9.84 -2.16
C GLY A 144 -6.10 -10.63 -3.46
N VAL A 145 -4.89 -11.07 -3.83
CA VAL A 145 -4.68 -12.00 -4.96
C VAL A 145 -5.55 -13.25 -4.80
N SER A 146 -5.55 -13.87 -3.61
CA SER A 146 -6.30 -15.11 -3.33
C SER A 146 -7.81 -14.92 -3.39
N GLU A 147 -8.29 -13.78 -2.93
CA GLU A 147 -9.70 -13.40 -2.89
C GLU A 147 -10.23 -13.12 -4.29
N ILE A 148 -9.48 -12.38 -5.11
CA ILE A 148 -9.80 -12.13 -6.53
C ILE A 148 -9.85 -13.45 -7.29
N MET A 149 -8.86 -14.33 -7.14
CA MET A 149 -8.85 -15.63 -7.80
C MET A 149 -10.01 -16.53 -7.34
N THR A 150 -10.40 -16.46 -6.08
CA THR A 150 -11.53 -17.24 -5.53
C THR A 150 -12.87 -16.66 -6.00
N MET A 151 -13.00 -15.34 -6.06
CA MET A 151 -14.15 -14.66 -6.64
C MET A 151 -14.36 -15.10 -8.08
N LEU A 152 -13.30 -15.10 -8.92
CA LEU A 152 -13.37 -15.55 -10.32
C LEU A 152 -13.83 -17.01 -10.44
N GLU A 153 -13.21 -17.92 -9.67
CA GLU A 153 -13.61 -19.34 -9.65
C GLU A 153 -15.12 -19.49 -9.35
N ARG A 154 -15.62 -18.70 -8.40
CA ARG A 154 -17.03 -18.73 -8.01
C ARG A 154 -17.94 -18.10 -9.07
N VAL A 155 -17.57 -16.97 -9.65
CA VAL A 155 -18.34 -16.35 -10.76
C VAL A 155 -18.54 -17.35 -11.90
N ILE A 156 -17.48 -18.05 -12.29
CA ILE A 156 -17.49 -19.02 -13.38
C ILE A 156 -18.26 -20.29 -13.00
N SER A 157 -17.97 -20.91 -11.88
CA SER A 157 -18.57 -22.19 -11.46
C SER A 157 -20.04 -22.07 -11.11
N GLU A 158 -20.43 -20.96 -10.48
CA GLU A 158 -21.83 -20.64 -10.13
C GLU A 158 -22.61 -20.04 -11.34
N LYS A 159 -21.92 -19.77 -12.44
CA LYS A 159 -22.50 -19.15 -13.67
C LYS A 159 -23.22 -17.84 -13.37
N ARG A 160 -22.61 -17.00 -12.54
CA ARG A 160 -23.17 -15.69 -12.18
C ARG A 160 -23.23 -14.77 -13.41
N PRO A 161 -24.33 -14.07 -13.68
CA PRO A 161 -24.36 -13.03 -14.71
C PRO A 161 -23.42 -11.88 -14.30
N HIS A 162 -22.57 -11.42 -15.23
CA HIS A 162 -21.61 -10.35 -14.98
C HIS A 162 -21.27 -9.58 -16.26
N GLY A 163 -20.92 -8.29 -16.13
CA GLY A 163 -20.27 -7.53 -17.17
C GLY A 163 -18.83 -8.02 -17.43
N LYS A 164 -18.09 -7.34 -18.30
CA LYS A 164 -16.65 -7.63 -18.50
C LYS A 164 -15.90 -7.41 -17.17
N LEU A 165 -15.17 -8.42 -16.71
CA LEU A 165 -14.25 -8.32 -15.56
C LEU A 165 -12.82 -8.29 -16.06
N CYS A 166 -12.03 -7.32 -15.56
CA CYS A 166 -10.62 -7.17 -15.87
C CYS A 166 -9.81 -7.48 -14.59
N ILE A 167 -8.79 -8.32 -14.69
CA ILE A 167 -7.98 -8.74 -13.56
C ILE A 167 -6.54 -8.29 -13.80
N GLY A 168 -5.98 -7.60 -12.81
CA GLY A 168 -4.60 -7.14 -12.80
C GLY A 168 -3.89 -7.59 -11.54
N PHE A 169 -2.65 -8.08 -11.67
CA PHE A 169 -1.76 -8.25 -10.52
C PHE A 169 -0.47 -7.48 -10.77
N THR A 170 -0.10 -6.64 -9.81
CA THR A 170 1.02 -5.71 -9.91
C THR A 170 2.27 -6.24 -9.20
N PRO A 171 3.49 -5.95 -9.69
CA PRO A 171 4.73 -6.08 -8.94
C PRO A 171 5.03 -4.80 -8.16
N ASP A 172 6.01 -4.78 -7.27
CA ASP A 172 6.70 -3.60 -6.72
C ASP A 172 5.82 -2.53 -6.05
N GLU A 173 4.62 -2.91 -5.55
CA GLU A 173 3.75 -1.98 -4.79
C GLU A 173 4.46 -1.49 -3.53
N GLU A 174 5.08 -2.40 -2.79
CA GLU A 174 5.73 -2.18 -1.50
C GLU A 174 6.92 -1.19 -1.53
N ILE A 175 7.42 -0.92 -2.73
CA ILE A 175 8.45 0.12 -2.97
C ILE A 175 7.88 1.37 -3.66
N GLY A 176 6.53 1.44 -3.79
CA GLY A 176 5.82 2.58 -4.38
C GLY A 176 5.86 2.67 -5.90
N GLU A 177 6.22 1.58 -6.59
CA GLU A 177 6.33 1.53 -8.05
C GLU A 177 5.27 0.61 -8.71
N GLY A 178 4.37 0.02 -7.93
CA GLY A 178 3.41 -0.99 -8.38
C GLY A 178 2.60 -0.60 -9.60
N ALA A 179 2.03 0.59 -9.64
CA ALA A 179 1.22 1.03 -10.78
C ALA A 179 2.00 1.80 -11.85
N SER A 180 3.31 2.03 -11.69
CA SER A 180 4.09 3.00 -12.50
C SER A 180 4.10 2.69 -14.00
N LEU A 181 4.10 1.41 -14.39
CA LEU A 181 4.09 0.93 -15.77
C LEU A 181 2.82 0.14 -16.13
N PHE A 182 1.77 0.23 -15.31
CA PHE A 182 0.52 -0.49 -15.55
C PHE A 182 -0.16 -0.01 -16.83
N ASP A 183 -0.49 -0.92 -17.74
CA ASP A 183 -1.20 -0.60 -18.99
C ASP A 183 -2.71 -0.40 -18.75
N VAL A 184 -3.10 0.80 -18.32
CA VAL A 184 -4.51 1.16 -18.06
C VAL A 184 -5.37 1.01 -19.30
N GLU A 185 -4.86 1.37 -20.50
CA GLU A 185 -5.61 1.28 -21.75
C GLU A 185 -5.83 -0.19 -22.14
N GLY A 186 -4.76 -1.02 -22.13
CA GLY A 186 -4.84 -2.45 -22.43
C GLY A 186 -5.66 -3.23 -21.39
N PHE A 187 -5.61 -2.85 -20.11
CA PHE A 187 -6.44 -3.40 -19.06
C PHE A 187 -7.94 -3.21 -19.34
N GLY A 188 -8.31 -2.07 -19.87
CA GLY A 188 -9.62 -1.82 -20.46
C GLY A 188 -10.80 -1.86 -19.49
N ALA A 189 -10.57 -1.61 -18.20
CA ALA A 189 -11.62 -1.38 -17.21
C ALA A 189 -12.06 0.08 -17.20
N ALA A 190 -13.35 0.32 -16.95
CA ALA A 190 -13.87 1.68 -16.76
C ALA A 190 -13.64 2.19 -15.33
N TYR A 191 -13.63 1.26 -14.39
CA TYR A 191 -13.40 1.46 -12.97
C TYR A 191 -12.68 0.23 -12.41
N ALA A 192 -11.96 0.39 -11.31
CA ALA A 192 -11.37 -0.75 -10.60
C ALA A 192 -11.48 -0.60 -9.08
N TYR A 193 -11.16 -1.67 -8.38
CA TYR A 193 -10.86 -1.71 -6.96
C TYR A 193 -9.52 -2.41 -6.76
N THR A 194 -8.63 -1.81 -5.99
CA THR A 194 -7.53 -2.56 -5.38
C THR A 194 -8.07 -3.31 -4.16
N VAL A 195 -7.56 -4.49 -3.88
CA VAL A 195 -7.94 -5.34 -2.75
C VAL A 195 -6.69 -5.52 -1.90
N ASP A 196 -6.37 -4.51 -1.09
CA ASP A 196 -5.05 -4.29 -0.50
C ASP A 196 -5.14 -3.47 0.81
N GLY A 197 -6.27 -3.54 1.53
CA GLY A 197 -6.47 -2.88 2.82
C GLY A 197 -6.40 -3.86 3.99
N GLU A 198 -6.64 -3.35 5.20
CA GLU A 198 -6.58 -4.14 6.43
C GLU A 198 -7.92 -4.87 6.70
N ASP A 199 -8.83 -4.27 7.45
CA ASP A 199 -10.06 -4.93 7.88
C ASP A 199 -11.00 -5.26 6.71
N ALA A 200 -11.67 -6.40 6.76
CA ALA A 200 -12.59 -6.87 5.71
C ALA A 200 -13.71 -5.87 5.36
N GLY A 201 -14.12 -5.00 6.29
CA GLY A 201 -15.11 -3.94 6.06
C GLY A 201 -14.52 -2.63 5.54
N GLU A 202 -13.24 -2.56 5.28
CA GLU A 202 -12.55 -1.32 4.94
C GLU A 202 -12.81 -0.86 3.52
N ILE A 203 -12.99 0.46 3.38
CA ILE A 203 -12.98 1.19 2.11
C ILE A 203 -12.06 2.39 2.27
N SER A 204 -11.05 2.48 1.43
CA SER A 204 -10.15 3.63 1.38
C SER A 204 -10.23 4.29 0.00
N TYR A 205 -10.61 5.55 -0.01
CA TYR A 205 -10.74 6.37 -1.22
C TYR A 205 -10.10 7.75 -1.06
N GLU A 206 -9.33 7.91 0.02
CA GLU A 206 -8.46 9.04 0.30
C GLU A 206 -7.10 8.52 0.79
N ASN A 207 -6.05 9.19 0.38
CA ASN A 207 -4.70 8.94 0.83
C ASN A 207 -3.96 10.27 1.01
N PHE A 208 -2.74 10.25 1.55
CA PHE A 208 -1.94 11.46 1.62
C PHE A 208 -1.58 12.01 0.23
N ASN A 209 -1.45 13.36 0.13
CA ASN A 209 -0.51 13.96 -0.81
C ASN A 209 0.89 13.84 -0.21
N ALA A 210 1.87 13.58 -1.02
CA ALA A 210 3.20 13.20 -0.60
C ALA A 210 4.31 13.90 -1.38
N ALA A 211 5.33 14.34 -0.66
CA ALA A 211 6.59 14.80 -1.25
C ALA A 211 7.78 14.30 -0.44
N ALA A 212 8.88 14.07 -1.14
CA ALA A 212 10.20 13.98 -0.56
C ALA A 212 10.88 15.33 -0.60
N ALA A 213 11.61 15.71 0.45
CA ALA A 213 12.39 16.93 0.44
C ALA A 213 13.82 16.67 0.94
N VAL A 214 14.78 17.27 0.26
CA VAL A 214 16.18 17.23 0.65
C VAL A 214 16.66 18.65 0.94
N VAL A 215 17.16 18.86 2.15
CA VAL A 215 17.82 20.12 2.55
C VAL A 215 19.32 19.88 2.57
N THR A 216 20.06 20.57 1.72
CA THR A 216 21.53 20.56 1.72
C THR A 216 22.04 21.89 2.28
N VAL A 217 22.86 21.83 3.30
CA VAL A 217 23.46 23.01 3.93
C VAL A 217 24.95 23.04 3.61
N HIS A 218 25.42 24.16 3.09
CA HIS A 218 26.80 24.43 2.76
C HIS A 218 27.40 25.35 3.83
N GLY A 219 28.38 24.83 4.58
CA GLY A 219 29.07 25.53 5.62
C GLY A 219 30.43 26.09 5.15
N PHE A 220 31.05 26.89 6.00
CA PHE A 220 32.38 27.40 5.82
C PHE A 220 33.23 27.13 7.07
N SER A 221 34.18 26.23 6.93
CA SER A 221 35.05 25.80 8.05
C SER A 221 36.30 26.63 8.16
N VAL A 222 36.66 27.06 9.37
CA VAL A 222 37.93 27.67 9.74
C VAL A 222 38.38 27.11 11.09
N HIS A 223 39.60 27.42 11.51
CA HIS A 223 40.10 27.00 12.83
C HIS A 223 39.16 27.54 13.94
N PRO A 224 38.68 26.69 14.87
CA PRO A 224 37.69 27.08 15.88
C PRO A 224 38.10 28.28 16.73
N GLY A 225 39.37 28.43 17.02
CA GLY A 225 39.92 29.55 17.80
C GLY A 225 39.82 30.92 17.09
N SER A 226 39.60 30.95 15.77
CA SER A 226 39.42 32.17 14.95
C SER A 226 38.12 32.22 14.20
N ALA A 227 37.15 31.41 14.63
CA ALA A 227 35.88 31.19 13.90
C ALA A 227 34.84 32.32 14.07
N LYS A 228 35.05 33.27 14.99
CA LYS A 228 34.08 34.32 15.28
C LYS A 228 33.78 35.17 14.02
N ASN A 229 32.51 35.24 13.68
CA ASN A 229 31.98 35.97 12.51
C ASN A 229 32.52 35.47 11.15
N THR A 230 33.08 34.26 11.10
CA THR A 230 33.66 33.70 9.86
C THR A 230 33.15 32.30 9.58
N MET A 231 33.12 31.40 10.60
CA MET A 231 32.66 30.04 10.43
C MET A 231 31.14 29.99 10.25
N ILE A 232 30.70 29.21 9.27
CA ILE A 232 29.31 28.75 9.14
C ILE A 232 29.36 27.24 9.33
N ASN A 233 28.86 26.74 10.47
CA ASN A 233 28.78 25.31 10.72
C ASN A 233 27.52 24.75 10.13
N ALA A 234 27.65 23.91 9.08
CA ALA A 234 26.51 23.35 8.36
C ALA A 234 25.55 22.54 9.26
N GLN A 235 26.08 21.80 10.23
CA GLN A 235 25.24 21.04 11.17
C GLN A 235 24.37 21.97 12.04
N ASN A 236 24.94 23.11 12.51
CA ASN A 236 24.17 24.06 13.31
C ASN A 236 23.01 24.66 12.50
N VAL A 237 23.27 25.04 11.24
CA VAL A 237 22.23 25.60 10.35
C VAL A 237 21.20 24.54 10.01
N ALA A 238 21.60 23.27 9.80
CA ALA A 238 20.68 22.16 9.59
C ALA A 238 19.76 21.93 10.80
N MET A 239 20.30 22.01 12.02
CA MET A 239 19.49 21.95 13.25
C MET A 239 18.54 23.15 13.38
N GLU A 240 18.96 24.36 12.99
CA GLU A 240 18.09 25.54 12.96
C GLU A 240 16.94 25.35 11.96
N PHE A 241 17.22 24.81 10.77
CA PHE A 241 16.17 24.46 9.78
C PHE A 241 15.15 23.51 10.41
N HIS A 242 15.60 22.39 10.98
CA HIS A 242 14.72 21.41 11.60
C HIS A 242 13.91 22.01 12.78
N ALA A 243 14.54 22.83 13.61
CA ALA A 243 13.90 23.46 14.76
C ALA A 243 12.85 24.53 14.37
N ALA A 244 12.94 25.09 13.17
CA ALA A 244 11.96 26.05 12.65
C ALA A 244 10.67 25.39 12.15
N LEU A 245 10.68 24.06 11.88
CA LEU A 245 9.47 23.29 11.58
C LEU A 245 8.63 23.07 12.86
N PRO A 246 7.29 23.00 12.75
CA PRO A 246 6.41 22.81 13.89
C PRO A 246 6.70 21.49 14.62
N ALA A 247 7.04 21.57 15.90
CA ALA A 247 7.50 20.41 16.69
C ALA A 247 6.46 19.28 16.82
N PHE A 248 5.16 19.63 16.77
CA PHE A 248 4.05 18.66 16.86
C PHE A 248 3.50 18.21 15.51
N SER A 249 4.05 18.71 14.38
CA SER A 249 3.71 18.22 13.04
C SER A 249 4.69 17.10 12.63
N ARG A 250 4.71 16.03 13.40
CA ARG A 250 5.56 14.84 13.19
C ARG A 250 4.73 13.57 13.28
N PRO A 251 5.12 12.45 12.66
CA PRO A 251 4.35 11.21 12.71
C PRO A 251 3.99 10.77 14.13
N GLU A 252 4.91 10.90 15.08
CA GLU A 252 4.70 10.54 16.49
C GLU A 252 3.68 11.40 17.25
N HIS A 253 3.15 12.45 16.62
CA HIS A 253 2.18 13.40 17.21
C HIS A 253 0.93 13.59 16.35
N THR A 254 0.77 12.82 15.28
CA THR A 254 -0.32 13.01 14.30
C THR A 254 -1.08 11.72 14.04
N GLU A 255 -2.40 11.84 13.82
CA GLU A 255 -3.30 10.73 13.52
C GLU A 255 -4.32 11.09 12.44
N GLY A 256 -5.09 10.12 11.95
CA GLY A 256 -6.15 10.32 10.97
C GLY A 256 -5.67 11.11 9.75
N ARG A 257 -6.31 12.25 9.47
CA ARG A 257 -5.98 13.13 8.33
C ARG A 257 -4.93 14.21 8.62
N GLU A 258 -4.32 14.19 9.80
CA GLU A 258 -3.30 15.17 10.17
C GLU A 258 -1.99 14.92 9.42
N GLY A 259 -1.50 15.95 8.74
CA GLY A 259 -0.25 15.89 7.98
C GLY A 259 0.98 16.16 8.86
N PHE A 260 2.16 15.84 8.32
CA PHE A 260 3.42 15.94 9.06
C PHE A 260 4.63 16.25 8.18
N PHE A 261 5.74 16.62 8.85
CA PHE A 261 7.11 16.59 8.35
C PHE A 261 7.85 15.46 9.10
N HIS A 262 8.36 14.49 8.40
CA HIS A 262 9.13 13.40 8.98
C HIS A 262 10.58 13.48 8.54
N LEU A 263 11.50 13.79 9.48
CA LEU A 263 12.93 13.72 9.25
C LEU A 263 13.36 12.25 9.20
N THR A 264 13.72 11.76 8.02
CA THR A 264 14.11 10.36 7.81
C THR A 264 15.60 10.14 7.92
N SER A 265 16.39 11.17 7.61
CA SER A 265 17.84 11.10 7.69
C SER A 265 18.47 12.45 8.00
N MET A 266 19.56 12.44 8.74
CA MET A 266 20.41 13.60 8.98
C MET A 266 21.86 13.16 9.03
N VAL A 267 22.68 13.70 8.14
CA VAL A 267 24.12 13.39 8.04
C VAL A 267 24.89 14.65 7.72
N GLY A 268 26.12 14.78 8.26
CA GLY A 268 26.95 15.92 7.90
C GLY A 268 28.10 16.18 8.83
N ASP A 269 28.86 17.25 8.50
CA ASP A 269 29.97 17.79 9.26
C ASP A 269 29.91 19.34 9.30
N VAL A 270 31.04 20.01 9.59
CA VAL A 270 31.10 21.49 9.63
C VAL A 270 30.89 22.10 8.26
N THR A 271 31.28 21.40 7.19
CA THR A 271 31.30 21.93 5.81
C THR A 271 30.05 21.61 5.03
N THR A 272 29.38 20.48 5.30
CA THR A 272 28.18 20.08 4.60
C THR A 272 27.28 19.28 5.51
N ALA A 273 25.96 19.54 5.48
CA ALA A 273 24.96 18.71 6.13
C ALA A 273 23.77 18.48 5.19
N LYS A 274 23.19 17.28 5.28
CA LYS A 274 21.97 16.92 4.54
C LYS A 274 20.91 16.40 5.48
N LEU A 275 19.66 16.83 5.23
CA LEU A 275 18.47 16.31 5.91
C LEU A 275 17.51 15.79 4.85
N GLY A 276 17.03 14.58 5.04
CA GLY A 276 15.96 14.00 4.21
C GLY A 276 14.63 14.07 4.95
N TYR A 277 13.59 14.49 4.25
CA TYR A 277 12.24 14.60 4.80
C TYR A 277 11.22 13.90 3.93
N ILE A 278 10.20 13.36 4.57
CA ILE A 278 8.90 13.03 3.98
C ILE A 278 7.90 14.08 4.44
N VAL A 279 7.17 14.67 3.50
CA VAL A 279 6.10 15.66 3.75
C VAL A 279 4.77 15.07 3.34
N ARG A 280 3.78 15.08 4.23
CA ARG A 280 2.46 14.46 4.02
C ARG A 280 1.35 15.39 4.47
N ASP A 281 0.25 15.43 3.73
CA ASP A 281 -1.04 15.96 4.17
C ASP A 281 -2.17 15.44 3.28
N HIS A 282 -3.34 15.12 3.84
CA HIS A 282 -4.53 14.75 3.05
C HIS A 282 -5.11 15.92 2.28
N ASP A 283 -5.07 17.12 2.87
CA ASP A 283 -5.57 18.34 2.25
C ASP A 283 -4.52 18.96 1.32
N ALA A 284 -4.86 19.14 0.05
CA ALA A 284 -3.94 19.67 -0.96
C ALA A 284 -3.46 21.11 -0.65
N ALA A 285 -4.33 21.95 -0.06
CA ALA A 285 -3.94 23.32 0.29
C ALA A 285 -2.97 23.33 1.50
N LYS A 286 -3.20 22.48 2.49
CA LYS A 286 -2.29 22.31 3.63
C LYS A 286 -0.96 21.69 3.16
N PHE A 287 -1.00 20.72 2.25
CA PHE A 287 0.19 20.14 1.65
C PHE A 287 1.04 21.19 0.95
N ALA A 288 0.42 22.03 0.11
CA ALA A 288 1.11 23.15 -0.53
C ALA A 288 1.68 24.14 0.51
N ALA A 289 0.93 24.46 1.56
CA ALA A 289 1.40 25.33 2.64
C ALA A 289 2.59 24.74 3.39
N ARG A 290 2.65 23.41 3.60
CA ARG A 290 3.82 22.74 4.21
C ARG A 290 5.07 22.91 3.36
N LYS A 291 4.97 22.69 2.04
CA LYS A 291 6.11 22.90 1.11
C LYS A 291 6.58 24.36 1.14
N ALA A 292 5.65 25.30 1.03
CA ALA A 292 5.96 26.74 1.11
C ALA A 292 6.60 27.14 2.46
N GLN A 293 6.24 26.49 3.56
CA GLN A 293 6.89 26.72 4.86
C GLN A 293 8.36 26.30 4.84
N MET A 294 8.70 25.15 4.23
CA MET A 294 10.09 24.71 4.08
C MET A 294 10.89 25.69 3.21
N GLU A 295 10.32 26.14 2.11
CA GLU A 295 10.92 27.16 1.21
C GLU A 295 11.19 28.46 1.96
N HIS A 296 10.21 28.92 2.75
CA HIS A 296 10.36 30.15 3.55
C HIS A 296 11.48 30.02 4.60
N ILE A 297 11.59 28.87 5.29
CA ILE A 297 12.66 28.62 6.26
C ILE A 297 14.02 28.66 5.56
N ALA A 298 14.17 28.01 4.40
CA ALA A 298 15.40 28.03 3.63
C ALA A 298 15.79 29.47 3.21
N ALA A 299 14.82 30.25 2.74
CA ALA A 299 15.04 31.67 2.38
C ALA A 299 15.50 32.50 3.61
N CYS A 300 14.86 32.37 4.76
CA CYS A 300 15.25 33.09 5.97
C CYS A 300 16.66 32.72 6.44
N LEU A 301 17.05 31.45 6.31
CA LEU A 301 18.41 31.03 6.65
C LEU A 301 19.45 31.55 5.66
N ASN A 302 19.12 31.61 4.37
CA ASN A 302 19.98 32.22 3.34
C ASN A 302 20.14 33.73 3.56
N GLU A 303 19.10 34.46 3.95
CA GLU A 303 19.23 35.87 4.35
C GLU A 303 20.20 36.04 5.54
N ARG A 304 20.19 35.10 6.50
CA ARG A 304 21.00 35.16 7.71
C ARG A 304 22.46 34.76 7.48
N TYR A 305 22.70 33.71 6.73
CA TYR A 305 24.02 33.08 6.59
C TYR A 305 24.69 33.35 5.23
N GLY A 306 23.98 33.88 4.29
CA GLY A 306 24.42 34.15 2.92
C GLY A 306 23.70 33.26 1.89
N GLU A 307 23.53 33.83 0.70
CA GLU A 307 22.86 33.14 -0.43
C GLU A 307 23.59 31.83 -0.76
N GLY A 308 22.81 30.75 -0.98
CA GLY A 308 23.33 29.43 -1.30
C GLY A 308 23.83 28.63 -0.09
N THR A 309 23.68 29.15 1.16
CA THR A 309 23.99 28.36 2.35
C THR A 309 23.03 27.20 2.54
N VAL A 310 21.74 27.38 2.22
CA VAL A 310 20.72 26.34 2.29
C VAL A 310 20.09 26.14 0.92
N GLU A 311 20.24 24.95 0.39
CA GLU A 311 19.54 24.47 -0.82
C GLU A 311 18.41 23.52 -0.40
N LEU A 312 17.24 23.70 -1.01
CA LEU A 312 16.06 22.87 -0.75
C LEU A 312 15.55 22.34 -2.08
N GLU A 313 15.46 21.02 -2.16
CA GLU A 313 14.82 20.30 -3.27
C GLU A 313 13.57 19.61 -2.76
N ILE A 314 12.42 19.79 -3.43
CA ILE A 314 11.15 19.15 -3.11
C ILE A 314 10.61 18.45 -4.34
N HIS A 315 10.31 17.16 -4.22
CA HIS A 315 9.75 16.34 -5.29
C HIS A 315 8.44 15.72 -4.82
N ASP A 316 7.34 16.02 -5.54
CA ASP A 316 6.06 15.38 -5.27
C ASP A 316 6.12 13.91 -5.69
N SER A 317 5.62 13.00 -4.83
CA SER A 317 5.66 11.57 -5.04
C SER A 317 4.31 11.05 -5.56
N TYR A 318 3.24 11.37 -4.86
CA TYR A 318 1.86 11.00 -5.22
C TYR A 318 0.86 11.98 -4.62
N PHE A 319 -0.40 11.88 -5.05
CA PHE A 319 -1.47 12.77 -4.63
C PHE A 319 -2.67 12.00 -4.09
N ASN A 320 -3.52 12.69 -3.32
CA ASN A 320 -4.75 12.13 -2.77
C ASN A 320 -5.73 11.77 -3.90
N MET A 321 -6.12 10.50 -3.97
CA MET A 321 -7.04 10.00 -4.99
C MET A 321 -8.48 10.53 -4.87
N LEU A 322 -8.86 11.14 -3.75
CA LEU A 322 -10.22 11.64 -3.51
C LEU A 322 -10.74 12.51 -4.65
N GLU A 323 -9.90 13.40 -5.19
CA GLU A 323 -10.29 14.28 -6.31
C GLU A 323 -10.67 13.48 -7.57
N LYS A 324 -10.05 12.30 -7.78
CA LYS A 324 -10.31 11.41 -8.92
C LYS A 324 -11.49 10.47 -8.66
N ILE A 325 -11.70 10.09 -7.41
CA ILE A 325 -12.83 9.23 -7.01
C ILE A 325 -14.14 10.02 -6.91
N GLN A 326 -14.09 11.28 -6.48
CA GLN A 326 -15.29 12.09 -6.24
C GLN A 326 -16.26 12.17 -7.44
N PRO A 327 -15.82 12.35 -8.71
CA PRO A 327 -16.71 12.28 -9.88
C PRO A 327 -17.35 10.91 -10.09
N HIS A 328 -16.79 9.87 -9.49
CA HIS A 328 -17.19 8.47 -9.57
C HIS A 328 -17.60 7.90 -8.21
N TYR A 329 -18.21 8.72 -7.35
CA TYR A 329 -18.50 8.36 -5.96
C TYR A 329 -19.42 7.15 -5.79
N HIS A 330 -20.12 6.73 -6.87
CA HIS A 330 -20.85 5.48 -6.91
C HIS A 330 -19.97 4.25 -6.62
N LEU A 331 -18.65 4.32 -6.85
CA LEU A 331 -17.69 3.26 -6.47
C LEU A 331 -17.71 3.04 -4.96
N VAL A 332 -17.62 4.13 -4.19
CA VAL A 332 -17.68 4.09 -2.73
C VAL A 332 -19.06 3.61 -2.24
N GLU A 333 -20.15 4.11 -2.85
CA GLU A 333 -21.51 3.68 -2.50
C GLU A 333 -21.74 2.20 -2.78
N ASN A 334 -21.23 1.68 -3.90
CA ASN A 334 -21.35 0.27 -4.24
C ASN A 334 -20.49 -0.61 -3.32
N ALA A 335 -19.29 -0.16 -2.95
CA ALA A 335 -18.46 -0.85 -1.97
C ALA A 335 -19.17 -0.96 -0.61
N ARG A 336 -19.77 0.15 -0.11
CA ARG A 336 -20.60 0.11 1.12
C ARG A 336 -21.73 -0.91 1.04
N LYS A 337 -22.47 -0.92 -0.08
CA LYS A 337 -23.56 -1.88 -0.28
C LYS A 337 -23.05 -3.32 -0.31
N ALA A 338 -21.93 -3.57 -0.98
CA ALA A 338 -21.31 -4.88 -1.07
C ALA A 338 -20.85 -5.41 0.30
N ILE A 339 -20.22 -4.54 1.10
CA ILE A 339 -19.79 -4.85 2.47
C ILE A 339 -20.99 -5.14 3.37
N CYS A 340 -22.02 -4.28 3.36
CA CYS A 340 -23.25 -4.53 4.11
C CYS A 340 -23.93 -5.85 3.70
N ALA A 341 -23.95 -6.19 2.42
CA ALA A 341 -24.50 -7.45 1.92
C ALA A 341 -23.68 -8.68 2.35
N ALA A 342 -22.39 -8.53 2.62
CA ALA A 342 -21.54 -9.55 3.21
C ALA A 342 -21.69 -9.67 4.75
N GLY A 343 -22.57 -8.84 5.35
CA GLY A 343 -22.85 -8.87 6.80
C GLY A 343 -21.86 -8.07 7.66
N LEU A 344 -21.13 -7.15 7.06
CA LEU A 344 -20.17 -6.27 7.73
C LEU A 344 -20.65 -4.82 7.74
N GLU A 345 -20.12 -4.02 8.67
CA GLU A 345 -20.27 -2.57 8.68
C GLU A 345 -19.12 -1.94 7.88
N PRO A 346 -19.40 -1.00 6.95
CA PRO A 346 -18.35 -0.31 6.21
C PRO A 346 -17.49 0.57 7.13
N ILE A 347 -16.17 0.45 7.02
CA ILE A 347 -15.16 1.22 7.74
C ILE A 347 -14.45 2.11 6.72
N GLU A 348 -14.57 3.43 6.87
CA GLU A 348 -13.93 4.38 5.96
C GLU A 348 -12.64 4.89 6.58
N THR A 349 -11.52 4.40 6.10
CA THR A 349 -10.19 4.72 6.61
C THR A 349 -9.40 5.55 5.59
N PRO A 350 -8.93 6.76 5.95
CA PRO A 350 -7.99 7.48 5.10
C PRO A 350 -6.59 6.84 5.18
N VAL A 351 -6.03 6.45 4.06
CA VAL A 351 -4.68 5.86 4.01
C VAL A 351 -3.62 6.90 4.36
N ARG A 352 -2.77 6.59 5.32
CA ARG A 352 -1.64 7.46 5.72
C ARG A 352 -0.35 7.19 4.92
N GLY A 353 -0.49 6.70 3.70
CA GLY A 353 0.56 6.37 2.74
C GLY A 353 0.12 6.61 1.31
N GLY A 354 0.76 5.95 0.37
CA GLY A 354 0.36 5.77 -1.02
C GLY A 354 -0.31 4.40 -1.21
N THR A 355 -0.92 4.17 -2.34
CA THR A 355 -1.42 2.88 -2.80
C THR A 355 -1.41 2.84 -4.32
N ASP A 356 -1.38 1.67 -4.92
CA ASP A 356 -1.56 1.51 -6.36
C ASP A 356 -2.86 2.15 -6.86
N GLY A 357 -3.94 2.06 -6.07
CA GLY A 357 -5.22 2.69 -6.40
C GLY A 357 -5.14 4.21 -6.56
N ALA A 358 -4.28 4.88 -5.79
CA ALA A 358 -4.06 6.32 -5.94
C ALA A 358 -3.37 6.64 -7.27
N THR A 359 -2.29 5.94 -7.60
CA THR A 359 -1.54 6.12 -8.86
C THR A 359 -2.42 5.80 -10.06
N LEU A 360 -3.13 4.68 -10.06
CA LEU A 360 -4.08 4.27 -11.10
C LEU A 360 -5.19 5.31 -11.31
N SER A 361 -5.71 5.90 -10.22
CA SER A 361 -6.73 6.95 -10.31
C SER A 361 -6.22 8.18 -11.05
N TYR A 362 -4.95 8.57 -10.85
CA TYR A 362 -4.32 9.66 -11.59
C TYR A 362 -3.96 9.29 -13.04
N MET A 363 -3.75 8.00 -13.33
CA MET A 363 -3.58 7.49 -14.69
C MET A 363 -4.92 7.38 -15.48
N GLY A 364 -6.04 7.68 -14.84
CA GLY A 364 -7.36 7.71 -15.48
C GLY A 364 -8.24 6.50 -15.20
N LEU A 365 -7.84 5.62 -14.28
CA LEU A 365 -8.63 4.48 -13.80
C LEU A 365 -9.06 4.73 -12.35
N PRO A 366 -10.25 5.29 -12.08
CA PRO A 366 -10.75 5.49 -10.72
C PRO A 366 -10.76 4.17 -9.94
N CYS A 367 -9.98 4.11 -8.85
CA CYS A 367 -9.66 2.85 -8.18
C CYS A 367 -9.56 3.04 -6.65
N PRO A 368 -10.69 2.99 -5.90
CA PRO A 368 -10.65 2.93 -4.44
C PRO A 368 -10.12 1.58 -3.95
N ASN A 369 -9.65 1.53 -2.69
CA ASN A 369 -9.09 0.35 -2.07
C ASN A 369 -10.11 -0.34 -1.14
N LEU A 370 -10.07 -1.68 -1.07
CA LEU A 370 -10.88 -2.54 -0.22
C LEU A 370 -9.98 -3.34 0.72
N GLY A 371 -10.49 -3.67 1.92
CA GLY A 371 -9.77 -4.49 2.88
C GLY A 371 -9.68 -5.96 2.48
N THR A 372 -8.63 -6.63 2.97
CA THR A 372 -8.36 -8.07 2.79
C THR A 372 -8.69 -8.90 4.04
N GLY A 373 -8.86 -8.24 5.19
CA GLY A 373 -9.09 -8.90 6.48
C GLY A 373 -7.82 -9.32 7.21
N GLY A 374 -6.63 -8.87 6.75
CA GLY A 374 -5.34 -9.08 7.39
C GLY A 374 -4.96 -7.96 8.36
N PHE A 375 -3.97 -8.23 9.21
CA PHE A 375 -3.50 -7.30 10.24
C PHE A 375 -2.01 -7.49 10.53
N ASN A 376 -1.40 -6.44 11.09
CA ASN A 376 0.02 -6.39 11.49
C ASN A 376 0.98 -6.68 10.33
N PHE A 377 0.68 -6.15 9.16
CA PHE A 377 1.49 -6.29 7.96
C PHE A 377 2.96 -5.88 8.19
N HIS A 378 3.83 -6.20 7.26
CA HIS A 378 5.26 -5.85 7.25
C HIS A 378 6.08 -6.47 8.40
N GLY A 379 5.59 -7.53 9.04
CA GLY A 379 6.35 -8.12 10.14
C GLY A 379 5.94 -9.53 10.56
N PRO A 380 6.68 -10.14 11.49
CA PRO A 380 6.43 -11.52 11.93
C PRO A 380 5.16 -11.71 12.77
N CYS A 381 4.47 -10.62 13.12
CA CYS A 381 3.18 -10.66 13.80
C CYS A 381 1.99 -10.59 12.83
N GLU A 382 2.25 -10.60 11.55
CA GLU A 382 1.23 -10.58 10.51
C GLU A 382 0.30 -11.78 10.61
N CYS A 383 -1.01 -11.52 10.48
CA CYS A 383 -2.02 -12.56 10.61
C CYS A 383 -3.32 -12.21 9.89
N ILE A 384 -4.08 -13.24 9.55
CA ILE A 384 -5.38 -13.15 8.88
C ILE A 384 -6.27 -14.31 9.33
N THR A 385 -7.58 -14.24 9.08
CA THR A 385 -8.45 -15.40 9.30
C THR A 385 -9.10 -15.89 8.01
N ALA A 386 -9.34 -17.21 7.94
CA ALA A 386 -10.01 -17.79 6.78
C ALA A 386 -11.41 -17.22 6.58
N GLU A 387 -12.09 -16.89 7.67
CA GLU A 387 -13.47 -16.37 7.67
C GLU A 387 -13.53 -14.92 7.17
N LYS A 388 -12.53 -14.07 7.52
CA LYS A 388 -12.43 -12.70 6.96
C LYS A 388 -12.14 -12.74 5.46
N MET A 389 -11.25 -13.61 5.00
CA MET A 389 -11.00 -13.82 3.57
C MET A 389 -12.24 -14.29 2.80
N ASP A 390 -13.06 -15.16 3.41
CA ASP A 390 -14.35 -15.53 2.81
C ASP A 390 -15.30 -14.33 2.72
N GLN A 391 -15.35 -13.46 3.74
CA GLN A 391 -16.16 -12.24 3.72
C GLN A 391 -15.67 -11.27 2.63
N CYS A 392 -14.37 -11.06 2.47
CA CYS A 392 -13.80 -10.26 1.39
C CYS A 392 -14.16 -10.85 0.01
N THR A 393 -14.05 -12.16 -0.16
CA THR A 393 -14.52 -12.83 -1.39
C THR A 393 -16.02 -12.56 -1.66
N GLU A 394 -16.87 -12.58 -0.63
CA GLU A 394 -18.31 -12.25 -0.79
C GLU A 394 -18.51 -10.77 -1.15
N ILE A 395 -17.70 -9.85 -0.61
CA ILE A 395 -17.74 -8.44 -0.99
C ILE A 395 -17.44 -8.27 -2.49
N LEU A 396 -16.40 -8.94 -2.99
CA LEU A 396 -16.05 -8.90 -4.41
C LEU A 396 -17.17 -9.46 -5.29
N LEU A 397 -17.81 -10.57 -4.89
CA LEU A 397 -18.96 -11.14 -5.59
C LEU A 397 -20.18 -10.20 -5.59
N ASN A 398 -20.46 -9.54 -4.47
CA ASN A 398 -21.52 -8.55 -4.37
C ASN A 398 -21.24 -7.34 -5.27
N LEU A 399 -19.97 -6.91 -5.40
CA LEU A 399 -19.58 -5.88 -6.37
C LEU A 399 -19.85 -6.32 -7.80
N VAL A 400 -19.45 -7.54 -8.19
CA VAL A 400 -19.75 -8.10 -9.51
C VAL A 400 -21.27 -8.03 -9.78
N ASP A 401 -22.10 -8.35 -8.80
CA ASP A 401 -23.57 -8.29 -8.93
C ASP A 401 -24.11 -6.87 -9.05
N LEU A 402 -23.44 -5.87 -8.49
CA LEU A 402 -23.87 -4.45 -8.56
C LEU A 402 -23.49 -3.77 -9.89
N TYR A 403 -22.54 -4.33 -10.65
CA TYR A 403 -22.05 -3.77 -11.91
C TYR A 403 -22.53 -4.53 -13.18
N LYS A 404 -23.47 -5.45 -13.03
CA LYS A 404 -24.07 -6.19 -14.15
C LYS A 404 -25.22 -5.46 -14.83
#